data_e8e5b990d69ed2e64275587aeda5d7cf
#
_entry.id   e8e5b990d69ed2e64275587aeda5d7cf
#
_cell.length_a   1.000
_cell.length_b   1.000
_cell.length_c   1.000
_cell.angle_alpha   90.00
_cell.angle_beta   90.00
_cell.angle_gamma   90.00
#
_symmetry.space_group_name_H-M   'P 1'
#
loop_
_entity.id
_entity.type
_entity.pdbx_description
1 polymer ?
#
loop_
_entity_poly.entity_id
_entity_poly.type
_entity_poly.pdbx_seq_one_letter_code
_entity_poly.pdbx_strand_id
1 'polypeptide(L)'
;MNDLFDLSGKVAVVTGGNGGIGLGMATGLAAAGATVVIAGRNIEKNAVAVAQLLAAGGRAIAIQVDVQQEASCHSLVEKTVAALGRVDILVNNAGMNIRKPPQDYALAEWNQVLQTNLTSAFCCSQAVYPEFKKLGAGKIINIGSMMSIFGASFATPYAASKGGLVQMTRAMACAWAADNIQVNAVLPGWIDTALTRQARIDVNGLHERVLDRTPAKRWGEPGDFGGIAVFLASAASDFLTGTAIPVDGGYSVQG
;
A
#
# COMPACT_ATOMS: atom_id res chain seq x y z
N MET A 1 25.87 11.74 1.06
CA MET A 1 24.76 10.84 1.47
C MET A 1 24.60 9.78 0.41
N ASN A 2 24.40 8.52 0.78
CA ASN A 2 24.37 7.42 -0.18
C ASN A 2 23.24 7.63 -1.19
N ASP A 3 23.55 7.73 -2.49
CA ASP A 3 22.60 7.84 -3.61
C ASP A 3 21.58 6.68 -3.68
N LEU A 4 21.82 5.60 -2.94
CA LEU A 4 20.99 4.40 -2.96
C LEU A 4 19.52 4.62 -2.54
N PHE A 5 19.27 5.60 -1.67
CA PHE A 5 17.93 5.91 -1.14
C PHE A 5 17.35 7.20 -1.71
N ASP A 6 18.06 7.87 -2.62
CA ASP A 6 17.58 9.10 -3.24
C ASP A 6 16.46 8.80 -4.25
N LEU A 7 15.34 9.50 -4.10
CA LEU A 7 14.20 9.44 -4.99
C LEU A 7 13.97 10.75 -5.76
N SER A 8 14.99 11.62 -5.80
CA SER A 8 14.92 12.88 -6.55
C SER A 8 14.59 12.63 -8.02
N GLY A 9 13.60 13.37 -8.56
CA GLY A 9 13.12 13.22 -9.93
C GLY A 9 12.20 12.00 -10.17
N LYS A 10 11.92 11.18 -9.15
CA LYS A 10 10.97 10.07 -9.21
C LYS A 10 9.55 10.52 -8.92
N VAL A 11 8.57 9.86 -9.53
CA VAL A 11 7.14 10.06 -9.30
C VAL A 11 6.53 8.81 -8.69
N ALA A 12 5.93 8.96 -7.50
CA ALA A 12 5.32 7.88 -6.74
C ALA A 12 3.80 8.07 -6.64
N VAL A 13 3.03 7.11 -7.14
CA VAL A 13 1.57 7.06 -6.99
C VAL A 13 1.24 6.22 -5.76
N VAL A 14 0.47 6.78 -4.80
CA VAL A 14 0.05 6.09 -3.58
C VAL A 14 -1.48 6.03 -3.53
N THR A 15 -2.05 4.85 -3.80
CA THR A 15 -3.50 4.64 -3.67
C THR A 15 -3.90 4.59 -2.20
N GLY A 16 -4.96 5.30 -1.82
CA GLY A 16 -5.31 5.47 -0.40
C GLY A 16 -4.24 6.24 0.39
N GLY A 17 -3.44 7.08 -0.29
CA GLY A 17 -2.35 7.87 0.30
C GLY A 17 -2.81 9.03 1.20
N ASN A 18 -4.12 9.24 1.35
CA ASN A 18 -4.70 10.34 2.11
C ASN A 18 -4.92 10.04 3.60
N GLY A 19 -4.33 8.97 4.12
CA GLY A 19 -4.41 8.62 5.54
C GLY A 19 -3.71 7.30 5.89
N GLY A 20 -3.57 7.05 7.18
CA GLY A 20 -3.01 5.80 7.70
C GLY A 20 -1.64 5.45 7.09
N ILE A 21 -1.43 4.15 6.85
CA ILE A 21 -0.17 3.62 6.30
C ILE A 21 0.21 4.29 4.99
N GLY A 22 -0.76 4.51 4.09
CA GLY A 22 -0.51 5.16 2.81
C GLY A 22 0.06 6.56 2.95
N LEU A 23 -0.44 7.35 3.89
CA LEU A 23 0.11 8.69 4.18
C LEU A 23 1.51 8.61 4.81
N GLY A 24 1.75 7.65 5.72
CA GLY A 24 3.07 7.41 6.30
C GLY A 24 4.11 7.06 5.23
N MET A 25 3.76 6.18 4.28
CA MET A 25 4.62 5.87 3.14
C MET A 25 4.82 7.08 2.23
N ALA A 26 3.75 7.81 1.90
CA ALA A 26 3.81 9.03 1.09
C ALA A 26 4.76 10.07 1.69
N THR A 27 4.72 10.24 3.03
CA THR A 27 5.62 11.15 3.76
C THR A 27 7.07 10.72 3.62
N GLY A 28 7.38 9.43 3.81
CA GLY A 28 8.74 8.92 3.62
C GLY A 28 9.24 9.11 2.19
N LEU A 29 8.43 8.77 1.18
CA LEU A 29 8.78 8.94 -0.24
C LEU A 29 9.03 10.41 -0.60
N ALA A 30 8.18 11.33 -0.12
CA ALA A 30 8.35 12.76 -0.34
C ALA A 30 9.63 13.30 0.33
N ALA A 31 9.91 12.87 1.56
CA ALA A 31 11.13 13.25 2.30
C ALA A 31 12.42 12.74 1.61
N ALA A 32 12.34 11.60 0.90
CA ALA A 32 13.44 11.08 0.10
C ALA A 32 13.56 11.72 -1.30
N GLY A 33 12.75 12.73 -1.61
CA GLY A 33 12.85 13.52 -2.85
C GLY A 33 11.86 13.16 -3.96
N ALA A 34 10.99 12.17 -3.78
CA ALA A 34 9.97 11.84 -4.77
C ALA A 34 8.89 12.94 -4.87
N THR A 35 8.32 13.11 -6.06
CA THR A 35 7.03 13.79 -6.21
C THR A 35 5.91 12.76 -5.98
N VAL A 36 5.05 13.00 -4.99
CA VAL A 36 4.03 12.03 -4.59
C VAL A 36 2.66 12.40 -5.14
N VAL A 37 1.98 11.45 -5.76
CA VAL A 37 0.58 11.54 -6.16
C VAL A 37 -0.29 10.87 -5.10
N ILE A 38 -1.03 11.67 -4.35
CA ILE A 38 -2.03 11.19 -3.40
C ILE A 38 -3.29 10.82 -4.17
N ALA A 39 -3.58 9.52 -4.24
CA ALA A 39 -4.69 8.99 -5.01
C ALA A 39 -5.77 8.41 -4.09
N GLY A 40 -6.98 8.97 -4.11
CA GLY A 40 -8.10 8.54 -3.28
C GLY A 40 -9.43 9.14 -3.70
N ARG A 41 -10.53 8.59 -3.19
CA ARG A 41 -11.90 9.00 -3.57
C ARG A 41 -12.31 10.36 -2.99
N ASN A 42 -11.89 10.64 -1.78
CA ASN A 42 -12.29 11.86 -1.05
C ASN A 42 -11.33 13.00 -1.37
N ILE A 43 -11.83 14.01 -2.09
CA ILE A 43 -11.06 15.15 -2.58
C ILE A 43 -10.50 16.00 -1.43
N GLU A 44 -11.31 16.23 -0.39
CA GLU A 44 -10.91 17.05 0.76
C GLU A 44 -9.77 16.38 1.55
N LYS A 45 -9.88 15.07 1.82
CA LYS A 45 -8.81 14.30 2.47
C LYS A 45 -7.54 14.27 1.63
N ASN A 46 -7.67 14.16 0.31
CA ASN A 46 -6.52 14.21 -0.59
C ASN A 46 -5.82 15.57 -0.49
N ALA A 47 -6.59 16.67 -0.50
CA ALA A 47 -6.06 18.03 -0.40
C ALA A 47 -5.34 18.26 0.94
N VAL A 48 -5.91 17.79 2.06
CA VAL A 48 -5.27 17.87 3.38
C VAL A 48 -3.95 17.11 3.39
N ALA A 49 -3.91 15.89 2.86
CA ALA A 49 -2.68 15.10 2.79
C ALA A 49 -1.60 15.77 1.93
N VAL A 50 -1.98 16.33 0.78
CA VAL A 50 -1.05 17.11 -0.07
C VAL A 50 -0.51 18.32 0.70
N ALA A 51 -1.37 19.08 1.38
CA ALA A 51 -0.94 20.23 2.18
C ALA A 51 0.07 19.84 3.28
N GLN A 52 -0.13 18.69 3.94
CA GLN A 52 0.82 18.16 4.93
C GLN A 52 2.18 17.84 4.31
N LEU A 53 2.22 17.20 3.14
CA LEU A 53 3.46 16.86 2.45
C LEU A 53 4.20 18.13 1.98
N LEU A 54 3.49 19.12 1.45
CA LEU A 54 4.06 20.41 1.02
C LEU A 54 4.61 21.19 2.21
N ALA A 55 3.89 21.25 3.34
CA ALA A 55 4.35 21.90 4.57
C ALA A 55 5.61 21.26 5.15
N ALA A 56 5.82 19.96 4.91
CA ALA A 56 7.06 19.26 5.28
C ALA A 56 8.20 19.44 4.25
N GLY A 57 8.04 20.30 3.26
CA GLY A 57 9.04 20.57 2.22
C GLY A 57 9.07 19.56 1.07
N GLY A 58 8.13 18.61 1.02
CA GLY A 58 8.00 17.64 -0.06
C GLY A 58 7.29 18.20 -1.29
N ARG A 59 7.14 17.36 -2.32
CA ARG A 59 6.39 17.66 -3.54
C ARG A 59 5.22 16.69 -3.66
N ALA A 60 4.02 17.19 -3.81
CA ALA A 60 2.84 16.34 -3.93
C ALA A 60 1.73 17.00 -4.75
N ILE A 61 0.93 16.16 -5.42
CA ILE A 61 -0.34 16.52 -6.03
C ILE A 61 -1.42 15.52 -5.62
N ALA A 62 -2.68 15.88 -5.81
CA ALA A 62 -3.82 14.99 -5.61
C ALA A 62 -4.46 14.59 -6.94
N ILE A 63 -4.81 13.33 -7.10
CA ILE A 63 -5.66 12.84 -8.19
C ILE A 63 -6.80 12.02 -7.59
N GLN A 64 -8.04 12.41 -7.91
CA GLN A 64 -9.20 11.61 -7.50
C GLN A 64 -9.25 10.30 -8.27
N VAL A 65 -9.44 9.18 -7.55
CA VAL A 65 -9.57 7.84 -8.11
C VAL A 65 -10.56 7.01 -7.30
N ASP A 66 -11.42 6.27 -7.97
CA ASP A 66 -12.10 5.13 -7.38
C ASP A 66 -11.45 3.85 -7.90
N VAL A 67 -10.64 3.22 -7.06
CA VAL A 67 -9.88 2.01 -7.41
C VAL A 67 -10.77 0.79 -7.68
N GLN A 68 -12.07 0.85 -7.34
CA GLN A 68 -13.03 -0.21 -7.68
C GLN A 68 -13.41 -0.19 -9.17
N GLN A 69 -13.07 0.88 -9.89
CA GLN A 69 -13.36 1.06 -11.31
C GLN A 69 -12.07 0.96 -12.12
N GLU A 70 -11.96 -0.03 -12.98
CA GLU A 70 -10.78 -0.26 -13.83
C GLU A 70 -10.43 0.98 -14.65
N ALA A 71 -11.40 1.59 -15.32
CA ALA A 71 -11.19 2.81 -16.10
C ALA A 71 -10.63 3.97 -15.25
N SER A 72 -11.00 4.04 -13.96
CA SER A 72 -10.46 5.05 -13.03
C SER A 72 -9.00 4.78 -12.68
N CYS A 73 -8.59 3.50 -12.59
CA CYS A 73 -7.19 3.11 -12.38
C CYS A 73 -6.32 3.51 -13.59
N HIS A 74 -6.78 3.27 -14.81
CA HIS A 74 -6.09 3.73 -16.03
C HIS A 74 -6.01 5.26 -16.09
N SER A 75 -7.13 5.96 -15.85
CA SER A 75 -7.17 7.43 -15.82
C SER A 75 -6.23 8.03 -14.76
N LEU A 76 -6.02 7.37 -13.60
CA LEU A 76 -5.04 7.79 -12.60
C LEU A 76 -3.62 7.86 -13.20
N VAL A 77 -3.21 6.82 -13.91
CA VAL A 77 -1.89 6.77 -14.54
C VAL A 77 -1.76 7.80 -15.65
N GLU A 78 -2.73 7.88 -16.55
CA GLU A 78 -2.78 8.89 -17.63
C GLU A 78 -2.67 10.33 -17.11
N LYS A 79 -3.45 10.67 -16.08
CA LYS A 79 -3.40 11.98 -15.43
C LYS A 79 -2.08 12.25 -14.73
N THR A 80 -1.47 11.22 -14.14
CA THR A 80 -0.15 11.35 -13.51
C THR A 80 0.91 11.65 -14.56
N VAL A 81 0.91 10.91 -15.68
CA VAL A 81 1.85 11.13 -16.79
C VAL A 81 1.62 12.49 -17.43
N ALA A 82 0.37 12.90 -17.64
CA ALA A 82 0.05 14.22 -18.19
C ALA A 82 0.54 15.37 -17.29
N ALA A 83 0.45 15.22 -15.97
CA ALA A 83 0.85 16.26 -15.01
C ALA A 83 2.36 16.27 -14.69
N LEU A 84 3.01 15.13 -14.65
CA LEU A 84 4.38 14.95 -14.11
C LEU A 84 5.34 14.29 -15.09
N GLY A 85 4.89 13.87 -16.27
CA GLY A 85 5.68 13.31 -17.35
C GLY A 85 6.05 11.84 -17.19
N ARG A 86 5.84 11.24 -16.00
CA ARG A 86 6.28 9.87 -15.69
C ARG A 86 5.58 9.26 -14.48
N VAL A 87 5.69 7.94 -14.33
CA VAL A 87 5.44 7.20 -13.10
C VAL A 87 6.60 6.23 -12.89
N ASP A 88 7.21 6.21 -11.70
CA ASP A 88 8.34 5.32 -11.35
C ASP A 88 7.96 4.30 -10.29
N ILE A 89 7.06 4.69 -9.39
CA ILE A 89 6.73 3.93 -8.19
C ILE A 89 5.20 3.88 -8.06
N LEU A 90 4.67 2.67 -7.81
CA LEU A 90 3.27 2.47 -7.46
C LEU A 90 3.17 1.83 -6.06
N VAL A 91 2.43 2.46 -5.16
CA VAL A 91 2.06 1.88 -3.86
C VAL A 91 0.57 1.53 -3.89
N ASN A 92 0.26 0.24 -3.99
CA ASN A 92 -1.09 -0.30 -3.88
C ASN A 92 -1.45 -0.45 -2.40
N ASN A 93 -1.97 0.63 -1.81
CA ASN A 93 -2.33 0.67 -0.39
C ASN A 93 -3.85 0.78 -0.16
N ALA A 94 -4.62 1.23 -1.13
CA ALA A 94 -6.08 1.30 -0.98
C ALA A 94 -6.65 -0.05 -0.51
N GLY A 95 -7.50 0.00 0.50
CA GLY A 95 -8.08 -1.21 1.07
C GLY A 95 -9.21 -0.94 2.04
N MET A 96 -10.01 -1.97 2.29
CA MET A 96 -11.13 -1.97 3.23
C MET A 96 -11.28 -3.32 3.90
N ASN A 97 -12.01 -3.36 5.00
CA ASN A 97 -12.43 -4.60 5.64
C ASN A 97 -13.90 -4.48 6.09
N ILE A 98 -14.65 -5.55 5.93
CA ILE A 98 -15.95 -5.78 6.55
C ILE A 98 -15.74 -6.93 7.54
N ARG A 99 -16.20 -6.78 8.78
CA ARG A 99 -15.97 -7.78 9.84
C ARG A 99 -17.25 -8.49 10.18
N LYS A 100 -17.28 -9.78 9.90
CA LYS A 100 -18.41 -10.69 10.20
C LYS A 100 -17.90 -12.13 10.35
N PRO A 101 -18.63 -13.02 11.02
CA PRO A 101 -18.43 -14.46 10.88
C PRO A 101 -18.59 -14.92 9.43
N PRO A 102 -17.90 -15.97 8.99
CA PRO A 102 -17.90 -16.41 7.58
C PRO A 102 -19.29 -16.65 6.98
N GLN A 103 -20.20 -17.24 7.75
CA GLN A 103 -21.55 -17.58 7.31
C GLN A 103 -22.47 -16.35 7.11
N ASP A 104 -22.10 -15.19 7.64
CA ASP A 104 -22.95 -13.99 7.64
C ASP A 104 -22.57 -13.01 6.51
N TYR A 105 -21.57 -13.34 5.69
CA TYR A 105 -21.21 -12.51 4.54
C TYR A 105 -22.18 -12.68 3.38
N ALA A 106 -22.70 -11.57 2.88
CA ALA A 106 -23.31 -11.55 1.57
C ALA A 106 -22.23 -11.64 0.47
N LEU A 107 -22.53 -12.28 -0.66
CA LEU A 107 -21.61 -12.37 -1.80
C LEU A 107 -21.19 -10.99 -2.32
N ALA A 108 -22.07 -10.00 -2.25
CA ALA A 108 -21.77 -8.62 -2.63
C ALA A 108 -20.67 -8.01 -1.73
N GLU A 109 -20.68 -8.28 -0.42
CA GLU A 109 -19.65 -7.81 0.52
C GLU A 109 -18.31 -8.51 0.27
N TRP A 110 -18.34 -9.81 0.00
CA TRP A 110 -17.17 -10.56 -0.43
C TRP A 110 -16.54 -9.93 -1.68
N ASN A 111 -17.35 -9.73 -2.72
CA ASN A 111 -16.88 -9.14 -3.98
C ASN A 111 -16.35 -7.72 -3.78
N GLN A 112 -17.00 -6.91 -2.95
CA GLN A 112 -16.55 -5.54 -2.65
C GLN A 112 -15.16 -5.51 -2.00
N VAL A 113 -14.89 -6.42 -1.05
CA VAL A 113 -13.58 -6.51 -0.40
C VAL A 113 -12.51 -6.97 -1.39
N LEU A 114 -12.78 -8.00 -2.19
CA LEU A 114 -11.84 -8.47 -3.21
C LEU A 114 -11.59 -7.41 -4.28
N GLN A 115 -12.63 -6.76 -4.76
CA GLN A 115 -12.52 -5.69 -5.76
C GLN A 115 -11.63 -4.55 -5.25
N THR A 116 -11.83 -4.13 -3.98
CA THR A 116 -11.06 -3.01 -3.41
C THR A 116 -9.62 -3.40 -3.08
N ASN A 117 -9.37 -4.60 -2.53
CA ASN A 117 -8.07 -4.94 -1.95
C ASN A 117 -7.14 -5.68 -2.91
N LEU A 118 -7.70 -6.44 -3.86
CA LEU A 118 -6.94 -7.32 -4.75
C LEU A 118 -7.08 -6.89 -6.21
N THR A 119 -8.30 -6.83 -6.74
CA THR A 119 -8.53 -6.49 -8.15
C THR A 119 -8.02 -5.09 -8.47
N SER A 120 -8.23 -4.13 -7.57
CA SER A 120 -7.73 -2.77 -7.75
C SER A 120 -6.21 -2.69 -7.89
N ALA A 121 -5.49 -3.47 -7.06
CA ALA A 121 -4.03 -3.54 -7.12
C ALA A 121 -3.55 -4.16 -8.45
N PHE A 122 -4.27 -5.16 -8.96
CA PHE A 122 -4.03 -5.71 -10.30
C PHE A 122 -4.23 -4.65 -11.38
N CYS A 123 -5.37 -3.96 -11.41
CA CYS A 123 -5.70 -2.94 -12.41
C CYS A 123 -4.69 -1.77 -12.39
N CYS A 124 -4.32 -1.27 -11.20
CA CYS A 124 -3.31 -0.21 -11.09
C CYS A 124 -1.93 -0.68 -11.56
N SER A 125 -1.53 -1.92 -11.21
CA SER A 125 -0.25 -2.48 -11.63
C SER A 125 -0.19 -2.70 -13.15
N GLN A 126 -1.29 -3.17 -13.76
CA GLN A 126 -1.42 -3.31 -15.20
C GLN A 126 -1.34 -1.94 -15.90
N ALA A 127 -2.00 -0.92 -15.35
CA ALA A 127 -2.03 0.42 -15.93
C ALA A 127 -0.66 1.10 -15.92
N VAL A 128 0.19 0.89 -14.90
CA VAL A 128 1.54 1.49 -14.85
C VAL A 128 2.57 0.72 -15.66
N TYR A 129 2.35 -0.56 -15.97
CA TYR A 129 3.32 -1.40 -16.65
C TYR A 129 3.86 -0.81 -17.98
N PRO A 130 3.02 -0.25 -18.89
CA PRO A 130 3.52 0.36 -20.11
C PRO A 130 4.48 1.55 -19.85
N GLU A 131 4.22 2.32 -18.81
CA GLU A 131 5.06 3.47 -18.44
C GLU A 131 6.41 2.99 -17.86
N PHE A 132 6.41 1.95 -17.02
CA PHE A 132 7.63 1.33 -16.52
C PHE A 132 8.48 0.74 -17.66
N LYS A 133 7.85 0.10 -18.65
CA LYS A 133 8.54 -0.38 -19.85
C LYS A 133 9.21 0.74 -20.64
N LYS A 134 8.54 1.89 -20.81
CA LYS A 134 9.13 3.06 -21.47
C LYS A 134 10.33 3.61 -20.71
N LEU A 135 10.29 3.57 -19.37
CA LEU A 135 11.37 4.04 -18.50
C LEU A 135 12.51 3.02 -18.33
N GLY A 136 12.30 1.75 -18.69
CA GLY A 136 13.23 0.65 -18.47
C GLY A 136 13.40 0.28 -16.99
N ALA A 137 12.50 0.72 -16.11
CA ALA A 137 12.50 0.40 -14.68
C ALA A 137 11.15 0.73 -14.03
N GLY A 138 10.82 0.05 -12.93
CA GLY A 138 9.62 0.34 -12.13
C GLY A 138 9.63 -0.34 -10.77
N LYS A 139 8.93 0.26 -9.79
CA LYS A 139 8.78 -0.29 -8.44
C LYS A 139 7.30 -0.40 -8.06
N ILE A 140 6.86 -1.57 -7.65
CA ILE A 140 5.51 -1.80 -7.13
C ILE A 140 5.60 -2.29 -5.69
N ILE A 141 4.90 -1.60 -4.80
CA ILE A 141 4.79 -1.93 -3.38
C ILE A 141 3.33 -2.24 -3.07
N ASN A 142 3.02 -3.48 -2.79
CA ASN A 142 1.69 -3.94 -2.45
C ASN A 142 1.52 -4.02 -0.93
N ILE A 143 0.44 -3.44 -0.37
CA ILE A 143 0.20 -3.47 1.06
C ILE A 143 -0.68 -4.67 1.42
N GLY A 144 -0.02 -5.72 1.89
CA GLY A 144 -0.65 -6.91 2.45
C GLY A 144 -1.21 -6.69 3.86
N SER A 145 -1.06 -7.69 4.70
CA SER A 145 -1.48 -7.69 6.12
C SER A 145 -0.89 -8.90 6.82
N MET A 146 -0.92 -8.95 8.15
CA MET A 146 -0.78 -10.20 8.90
C MET A 146 -1.80 -11.25 8.45
N MET A 147 -2.97 -10.82 7.97
CA MET A 147 -3.97 -11.73 7.37
C MET A 147 -3.56 -12.30 6.01
N SER A 148 -2.42 -11.92 5.47
CA SER A 148 -1.82 -12.62 4.32
C SER A 148 -1.22 -13.98 4.69
N ILE A 149 -0.90 -14.19 5.97
CA ILE A 149 -0.24 -15.39 6.52
C ILE A 149 -1.01 -16.02 7.68
N PHE A 150 -1.89 -15.27 8.36
CA PHE A 150 -2.72 -15.76 9.45
C PHE A 150 -4.21 -15.66 9.11
N GLY A 151 -5.02 -16.51 9.75
CA GLY A 151 -6.48 -16.41 9.73
C GLY A 151 -7.01 -15.46 10.79
N ALA A 152 -8.21 -14.93 10.54
CA ALA A 152 -9.05 -14.26 11.54
C ALA A 152 -10.51 -14.65 11.32
N SER A 153 -11.17 -15.11 12.38
CA SER A 153 -12.54 -15.65 12.33
C SER A 153 -13.61 -14.65 11.85
N PHE A 154 -13.26 -13.37 11.81
CA PHE A 154 -14.15 -12.25 11.48
C PHE A 154 -13.74 -11.49 10.20
N ALA A 155 -12.85 -12.04 9.36
CA ALA A 155 -12.26 -11.29 8.24
C ALA A 155 -11.98 -12.17 7.01
N THR A 156 -12.86 -13.10 6.69
CA THR A 156 -12.65 -14.09 5.62
C THR A 156 -12.33 -13.46 4.25
N PRO A 157 -13.14 -12.54 3.68
CA PRO A 157 -12.81 -11.94 2.38
C PRO A 157 -11.56 -11.07 2.45
N TYR A 158 -11.30 -10.43 3.58
CA TYR A 158 -10.08 -9.64 3.77
C TYR A 158 -8.83 -10.55 3.75
N ALA A 159 -8.83 -11.65 4.50
CA ALA A 159 -7.72 -12.61 4.51
C ALA A 159 -7.50 -13.21 3.11
N ALA A 160 -8.56 -13.62 2.42
CA ALA A 160 -8.49 -14.09 1.05
C ALA A 160 -7.86 -13.04 0.11
N SER A 161 -8.30 -11.78 0.19
CA SER A 161 -7.77 -10.70 -0.64
C SER A 161 -6.29 -10.43 -0.35
N LYS A 162 -5.89 -10.44 0.93
CA LYS A 162 -4.50 -10.13 1.33
C LYS A 162 -3.55 -11.30 1.09
N GLY A 163 -4.02 -12.54 1.21
CA GLY A 163 -3.29 -13.73 0.78
C GLY A 163 -3.10 -13.76 -0.75
N GLY A 164 -4.17 -13.50 -1.51
CA GLY A 164 -4.13 -13.38 -2.97
C GLY A 164 -3.17 -12.29 -3.44
N LEU A 165 -3.12 -11.15 -2.73
CA LEU A 165 -2.22 -10.04 -3.05
C LEU A 165 -0.74 -10.44 -2.95
N VAL A 166 -0.36 -11.27 -1.97
CA VAL A 166 1.01 -11.78 -1.84
C VAL A 166 1.34 -12.73 -3.00
N GLN A 167 0.42 -13.60 -3.39
CA GLN A 167 0.66 -14.48 -4.54
C GLN A 167 0.69 -13.72 -5.87
N MET A 168 -0.16 -12.72 -6.05
CA MET A 168 -0.11 -11.81 -7.18
C MET A 168 1.23 -11.07 -7.24
N THR A 169 1.76 -10.61 -6.11
CA THR A 169 3.09 -9.98 -5.99
C THR A 169 4.16 -10.89 -6.55
N ARG A 170 4.18 -12.17 -6.15
CA ARG A 170 5.17 -13.16 -6.62
C ARG A 170 5.05 -13.43 -8.12
N ALA A 171 3.83 -13.60 -8.61
CA ALA A 171 3.58 -13.85 -10.03
C ALA A 171 4.04 -12.67 -10.90
N MET A 172 3.70 -11.43 -10.51
CA MET A 172 4.14 -10.23 -11.23
C MET A 172 5.66 -10.04 -11.14
N ALA A 173 6.29 -10.32 -10.00
CA ALA A 173 7.73 -10.27 -9.84
C ALA A 173 8.43 -11.21 -10.83
N CYS A 174 7.97 -12.46 -10.93
CA CYS A 174 8.52 -13.42 -11.91
C CYS A 174 8.34 -12.94 -13.36
N ALA A 175 7.16 -12.37 -13.67
CA ALA A 175 6.83 -11.95 -15.02
C ALA A 175 7.61 -10.72 -15.49
N TRP A 176 7.89 -9.78 -14.58
CA TRP A 176 8.39 -8.44 -14.93
C TRP A 176 9.83 -8.16 -14.50
N ALA A 177 10.50 -9.12 -13.84
CA ALA A 177 11.90 -8.95 -13.40
C ALA A 177 12.86 -8.66 -14.57
N ALA A 178 12.66 -9.32 -15.73
CA ALA A 178 13.45 -9.09 -16.93
C ALA A 178 13.27 -7.69 -17.54
N ASP A 179 12.18 -7.00 -17.17
CA ASP A 179 11.90 -5.62 -17.54
C ASP A 179 12.44 -4.60 -16.52
N ASN A 180 13.25 -5.07 -15.56
CA ASN A 180 13.76 -4.27 -14.46
C ASN A 180 12.64 -3.66 -13.59
N ILE A 181 11.56 -4.42 -13.37
CA ILE A 181 10.43 -4.02 -12.52
C ILE A 181 10.44 -4.92 -11.28
N GLN A 182 10.61 -4.32 -10.10
CA GLN A 182 10.55 -5.02 -8.83
C GLN A 182 9.14 -4.88 -8.23
N VAL A 183 8.58 -6.02 -7.81
CA VAL A 183 7.25 -6.08 -7.21
C VAL A 183 7.36 -6.77 -5.85
N ASN A 184 7.10 -6.02 -4.77
CA ASN A 184 7.22 -6.52 -3.41
C ASN A 184 5.98 -6.22 -2.58
N ALA A 185 5.75 -6.97 -1.52
CA ALA A 185 4.67 -6.74 -0.57
C ALA A 185 5.22 -6.35 0.81
N VAL A 186 4.54 -5.43 1.48
CA VAL A 186 4.72 -5.12 2.89
C VAL A 186 3.55 -5.69 3.66
N LEU A 187 3.82 -6.39 4.75
CA LEU A 187 2.80 -6.99 5.62
C LEU A 187 2.73 -6.22 6.95
N PRO A 188 1.85 -5.22 7.07
CA PRO A 188 1.68 -4.48 8.31
C PRO A 188 1.16 -5.36 9.44
N GLY A 189 1.71 -5.17 10.64
CA GLY A 189 1.12 -5.62 11.88
C GLY A 189 -0.13 -4.80 12.25
N TRP A 190 -0.36 -4.62 13.54
CA TRP A 190 -1.46 -3.80 14.06
C TRP A 190 -1.03 -2.35 14.18
N ILE A 191 -1.50 -1.53 13.24
CA ILE A 191 -1.10 -0.11 13.10
C ILE A 191 -2.27 0.79 13.51
N ASP A 192 -1.99 1.86 14.25
CA ASP A 192 -3.03 2.80 14.68
C ASP A 192 -3.51 3.67 13.51
N THR A 193 -4.59 3.25 12.90
CA THR A 193 -5.26 3.90 11.77
C THR A 193 -6.76 3.97 12.01
N ALA A 194 -7.49 4.73 11.21
CA ALA A 194 -8.95 4.75 11.28
C ALA A 194 -9.58 3.34 11.15
N LEU A 195 -9.03 2.49 10.27
CA LEU A 195 -9.49 1.11 10.07
C LEU A 195 -9.33 0.24 11.33
N THR A 196 -8.24 0.39 12.05
CA THR A 196 -7.93 -0.42 13.25
C THR A 196 -8.50 0.17 14.52
N ARG A 197 -8.73 1.47 14.58
CA ARG A 197 -9.53 2.10 15.66
C ARG A 197 -10.95 1.55 15.67
N GLN A 198 -11.55 1.40 14.49
CA GLN A 198 -12.86 0.73 14.39
C GLN A 198 -12.76 -0.74 14.81
N ALA A 199 -11.68 -1.45 14.47
CA ALA A 199 -11.48 -2.84 14.89
C ALA A 199 -11.43 -3.01 16.41
N ARG A 200 -10.87 -2.05 17.16
CA ARG A 200 -10.85 -2.07 18.63
C ARG A 200 -12.26 -1.95 19.23
N ILE A 201 -13.18 -1.32 18.52
CA ILE A 201 -14.59 -1.22 18.92
C ILE A 201 -15.32 -2.51 18.56
N ASP A 202 -15.11 -3.03 17.35
CA ASP A 202 -15.83 -4.18 16.82
C ASP A 202 -15.43 -5.51 17.50
N VAL A 203 -14.19 -5.60 18.03
CA VAL A 203 -13.63 -6.85 18.56
C VAL A 203 -13.18 -6.65 20.00
N ASN A 204 -13.96 -7.17 20.94
CA ASN A 204 -13.68 -7.06 22.37
C ASN A 204 -12.33 -7.67 22.76
N GLY A 205 -11.55 -6.97 23.61
CA GLY A 205 -10.22 -7.39 24.08
C GLY A 205 -9.15 -7.42 22.99
N LEU A 206 -9.39 -6.77 21.83
CA LEU A 206 -8.40 -6.75 20.74
C LEU A 206 -7.14 -5.99 21.14
N HIS A 207 -7.28 -4.89 21.86
CA HIS A 207 -6.15 -4.04 22.24
C HIS A 207 -5.12 -4.82 23.07
N GLU A 208 -5.59 -5.47 24.12
CA GLU A 208 -4.77 -6.25 25.05
C GLU A 208 -4.08 -7.42 24.31
N ARG A 209 -4.86 -8.19 23.53
CA ARG A 209 -4.31 -9.31 22.73
C ARG A 209 -3.24 -8.86 21.75
N VAL A 210 -3.38 -7.69 21.14
CA VAL A 210 -2.38 -7.14 20.23
C VAL A 210 -1.11 -6.80 20.98
N LEU A 211 -1.22 -6.12 22.13
CA LEU A 211 -0.06 -5.77 22.97
C LEU A 211 0.65 -7.02 23.51
N ASP A 212 -0.11 -8.01 23.97
CA ASP A 212 0.44 -9.26 24.52
C ASP A 212 1.24 -10.02 23.46
N ARG A 213 0.70 -10.11 22.25
CA ARG A 213 1.34 -10.83 21.14
C ARG A 213 2.43 -10.04 20.42
N THR A 214 2.48 -8.72 20.55
CA THR A 214 3.49 -7.89 19.87
C THR A 214 4.72 -7.71 20.76
N PRO A 215 5.90 -8.27 20.45
CA PRO A 215 7.11 -8.09 21.24
C PRO A 215 7.50 -6.64 21.49
N ALA A 216 7.26 -5.76 20.52
CA ALA A 216 7.50 -4.32 20.65
C ALA A 216 6.56 -3.63 21.64
N LYS A 217 5.54 -4.32 22.18
CA LYS A 217 4.58 -3.85 23.20
C LYS A 217 3.86 -2.54 22.87
N ARG A 218 3.70 -2.28 21.58
CA ARG A 218 2.95 -1.12 21.08
C ARG A 218 2.21 -1.44 19.80
N TRP A 219 1.22 -0.66 19.50
CA TRP A 219 0.69 -0.54 18.14
C TRP A 219 1.74 0.18 17.29
N GLY A 220 1.84 -0.23 16.03
CA GLY A 220 2.63 0.54 15.07
C GLY A 220 1.92 1.84 14.71
N GLU A 221 2.65 2.76 14.12
CA GLU A 221 2.16 4.04 13.63
C GLU A 221 2.39 4.17 12.12
N PRO A 222 1.61 5.00 11.41
CA PRO A 222 1.82 5.25 9.98
C PRO A 222 3.25 5.61 9.62
N GLY A 223 3.96 6.36 10.49
CA GLY A 223 5.36 6.75 10.31
C GLY A 223 6.35 5.57 10.26
N ASP A 224 6.03 4.45 10.91
CA ASP A 224 6.88 3.24 10.88
C ASP A 224 7.05 2.67 9.45
N PHE A 225 6.22 3.11 8.49
CA PHE A 225 6.23 2.63 7.10
C PHE A 225 6.99 3.52 6.11
N GLY A 226 7.44 4.71 6.53
CA GLY A 226 8.19 5.61 5.65
C GLY A 226 9.52 4.99 5.19
N GLY A 227 10.30 4.43 6.10
CA GLY A 227 11.61 3.84 5.80
C GLY A 227 11.53 2.65 4.84
N ILE A 228 10.59 1.71 5.06
CA ILE A 228 10.43 0.56 4.17
C ILE A 228 9.91 0.98 2.79
N ALA A 229 9.08 2.02 2.70
CA ALA A 229 8.63 2.56 1.43
C ALA A 229 9.81 3.12 0.62
N VAL A 230 10.69 3.90 1.24
CA VAL A 230 11.89 4.44 0.60
C VAL A 230 12.84 3.32 0.16
N PHE A 231 13.09 2.33 1.02
CA PHE A 231 13.93 1.17 0.67
C PHE A 231 13.41 0.45 -0.57
N LEU A 232 12.13 0.08 -0.58
CA LEU A 232 11.52 -0.66 -1.67
C LEU A 232 11.34 0.16 -2.96
N ALA A 233 11.31 1.47 -2.86
CA ALA A 233 11.16 2.40 -3.98
C ALA A 233 12.51 2.79 -4.62
N SER A 234 13.62 2.58 -3.93
CA SER A 234 14.95 3.07 -4.29
C SER A 234 15.85 2.00 -4.92
N ALA A 235 17.03 2.42 -5.39
CA ALA A 235 18.07 1.53 -5.92
C ALA A 235 18.58 0.52 -4.88
N ALA A 236 18.42 0.81 -3.58
CA ALA A 236 18.79 -0.10 -2.49
C ALA A 236 18.08 -1.46 -2.53
N SER A 237 16.99 -1.58 -3.29
CA SER A 237 16.19 -2.81 -3.44
C SER A 237 16.17 -3.36 -4.88
N ASP A 238 17.09 -2.99 -5.76
CA ASP A 238 17.04 -3.38 -7.17
C ASP A 238 17.14 -4.90 -7.39
N PHE A 239 17.77 -5.64 -6.48
CA PHE A 239 17.83 -7.11 -6.55
C PHE A 239 16.82 -7.81 -5.64
N LEU A 240 15.84 -7.07 -5.11
CA LEU A 240 14.78 -7.60 -4.24
C LEU A 240 13.43 -7.54 -4.95
N THR A 241 12.90 -8.72 -5.32
CA THR A 241 11.58 -8.83 -5.95
C THR A 241 10.85 -10.10 -5.50
N GLY A 242 9.52 -10.07 -5.48
CA GLY A 242 8.66 -11.20 -5.10
C GLY A 242 8.58 -11.49 -3.61
N THR A 243 9.15 -10.64 -2.75
CA THR A 243 9.14 -10.85 -1.31
C THR A 243 7.91 -10.25 -0.63
N ALA A 244 7.61 -10.77 0.57
CA ALA A 244 6.58 -10.26 1.47
C ALA A 244 7.25 -9.97 2.83
N ILE A 245 7.37 -8.69 3.18
CA ILE A 245 8.17 -8.20 4.31
C ILE A 245 7.24 -7.81 5.47
N PRO A 246 7.26 -8.51 6.61
CA PRO A 246 6.55 -8.08 7.82
C PRO A 246 7.13 -6.76 8.37
N VAL A 247 6.24 -5.84 8.72
CA VAL A 247 6.54 -4.62 9.49
C VAL A 247 5.51 -4.57 10.62
N ASP A 248 5.77 -5.31 11.70
CA ASP A 248 4.75 -5.75 12.64
C ASP A 248 5.15 -5.74 14.12
N GLY A 249 6.33 -5.21 14.45
CA GLY A 249 6.83 -5.19 15.82
C GLY A 249 7.12 -6.58 16.41
N GLY A 250 7.30 -7.59 15.55
CA GLY A 250 7.56 -8.97 15.94
C GLY A 250 6.29 -9.81 16.10
N TYR A 251 5.11 -9.28 15.78
CA TYR A 251 3.83 -9.98 15.95
C TYR A 251 3.80 -11.35 15.25
N SER A 252 4.40 -11.47 14.06
CA SER A 252 4.36 -12.70 13.25
C SER A 252 5.35 -13.77 13.69
N VAL A 253 6.37 -13.42 14.49
CA VAL A 253 7.41 -14.37 14.95
C VAL A 253 7.24 -14.78 16.41
N GLN A 254 6.31 -14.18 17.12
CA GLN A 254 5.92 -14.57 18.48
C GLN A 254 5.13 -15.88 18.42
N GLY A 255 5.69 -16.94 19.06
CA GLY A 255 5.07 -18.25 19.25
C GLY A 255 4.07 -18.29 20.40
#